data_fa671e6a51ae7d1f3f6b8065b3498c5f
#
_entry.id   fa671e6a51ae7d1f3f6b8065b3498c5f
#
_cell.length_a   1.000
_cell.length_b   1.000
_cell.length_c   1.000
_cell.angle_alpha   90.00
_cell.angle_beta   90.00
_cell.angle_gamma   90.00
#
_symmetry.space_group_name_H-M   'P 1'
#
loop_
_entity.id
_entity.type
_entity.pdbx_description
1 polymer ?
#
loop_
_entity_poly.entity_id
_entity_poly.type
_entity_poly.pdbx_seq_one_letter_code
_entity_poly.pdbx_strand_id
1 'polypeptide(L)'
;ARSLVDMGKERYPEEPLFMLKEAQLKASEGDYETAMPMLRQMLETYVADTAVVNAYADCCETLAMKQLKDKNYDEAMRLIDEAMQYAPNNQSLILSKAMVYEGQKDWAKAMEIYKLYRPSIAELPDYNRHLETLKRHAMLNEVTIDYQSARPSSDDHISSMALVSYTRIGKKNNYTFGFGYAARDGSVQSTNPDELGGTGVQLSGEWQHAWNNRLTTNLIAGWANKFFPRLRAELKGSYEMPKDWTAKAGLSYRLIGNDASTSLIGLGLGATKELERFSLGTDLHLLAMSGGDTNYFRGNFFVNGSVIAKCYPIEGSRTHLYATGSVGNAPEISLIDNLMPVKFNQLNTMLGLGGIYTVNSMIELGLSGQWYLMSVKKETENNNNKNYLYLNAHVTIHF
;
A
#
# COMPACT_ATOMS: atom_id res chain seq x y z
N ALA A 1 -10.36 -44.79 -2.19
CA ALA A 1 -11.68 -44.15 -2.36
C ALA A 1 -12.24 -44.45 -3.77
N ARG A 2 -11.50 -44.16 -4.85
CA ARG A 2 -11.96 -44.29 -6.26
C ARG A 2 -12.45 -45.71 -6.56
N SER A 3 -11.66 -46.76 -6.26
CA SER A 3 -12.03 -48.15 -6.49
C SER A 3 -13.32 -48.58 -5.78
N LEU A 4 -13.64 -48.02 -4.62
CA LEU A 4 -14.89 -48.29 -3.91
C LEU A 4 -16.10 -47.61 -4.57
N VAL A 5 -15.90 -46.40 -5.08
CA VAL A 5 -16.96 -45.69 -5.84
C VAL A 5 -17.27 -46.43 -7.15
N ASP A 6 -16.23 -46.86 -7.87
CA ASP A 6 -16.36 -47.59 -9.12
C ASP A 6 -17.11 -48.94 -8.91
N MET A 7 -16.72 -49.73 -7.91
CA MET A 7 -17.45 -50.96 -7.57
C MET A 7 -18.90 -50.70 -7.12
N GLY A 8 -19.13 -49.59 -6.40
CA GLY A 8 -20.45 -49.21 -5.97
C GLY A 8 -21.37 -48.86 -7.16
N LYS A 9 -20.85 -48.12 -8.13
CA LYS A 9 -21.57 -47.78 -9.37
C LYS A 9 -21.89 -49.00 -10.24
N GLU A 10 -20.93 -49.92 -10.36
CA GLU A 10 -21.17 -51.15 -11.10
C GLU A 10 -22.31 -52.00 -10.47
N ARG A 11 -22.36 -52.00 -9.13
CA ARG A 11 -23.31 -52.85 -8.38
C ARG A 11 -24.68 -52.14 -8.20
N TYR A 12 -24.68 -50.81 -8.10
CA TYR A 12 -25.86 -50.00 -7.82
C TYR A 12 -25.86 -48.75 -8.70
N PRO A 13 -26.06 -48.86 -10.02
CA PRO A 13 -25.94 -47.75 -10.98
C PRO A 13 -26.95 -46.62 -10.76
N GLU A 14 -28.10 -46.93 -10.18
CA GLU A 14 -29.19 -45.96 -9.92
C GLU A 14 -29.04 -45.26 -8.52
N GLU A 15 -28.03 -45.62 -7.72
CA GLU A 15 -27.88 -45.07 -6.39
C GLU A 15 -27.19 -43.69 -6.42
N PRO A 16 -27.88 -42.59 -6.09
CA PRO A 16 -27.35 -41.24 -6.19
C PRO A 16 -26.07 -40.98 -5.36
N LEU A 17 -25.91 -41.73 -4.25
CA LEU A 17 -24.77 -41.63 -3.37
C LEU A 17 -23.41 -41.84 -4.08
N PHE A 18 -23.38 -42.83 -5.02
CA PHE A 18 -22.13 -43.10 -5.76
C PHE A 18 -21.82 -42.02 -6.79
N MET A 19 -22.87 -41.43 -7.43
CA MET A 19 -22.69 -40.29 -8.32
C MET A 19 -22.18 -39.06 -7.55
N LEU A 20 -22.75 -38.80 -6.37
CA LEU A 20 -22.29 -37.72 -5.49
C LEU A 20 -20.83 -37.91 -5.05
N LYS A 21 -20.46 -39.15 -4.64
CA LYS A 21 -19.11 -39.49 -4.25
C LYS A 21 -18.11 -39.36 -5.39
N GLU A 22 -18.50 -39.71 -6.60
CA GLU A 22 -17.66 -39.50 -7.79
C GLU A 22 -17.45 -38.04 -8.06
N ALA A 23 -18.49 -37.21 -8.04
CA ALA A 23 -18.37 -35.77 -8.23
C ALA A 23 -17.49 -35.11 -7.16
N GLN A 24 -17.65 -35.50 -5.87
CA GLN A 24 -16.80 -35.04 -4.77
C GLN A 24 -15.34 -35.46 -4.95
N LEU A 25 -15.08 -36.69 -5.44
CA LEU A 25 -13.74 -37.17 -5.72
C LEU A 25 -13.08 -36.34 -6.86
N LYS A 26 -13.81 -36.13 -7.94
CA LYS A 26 -13.37 -35.28 -9.06
C LYS A 26 -13.03 -33.86 -8.60
N ALA A 27 -13.90 -33.24 -7.79
CA ALA A 27 -13.65 -31.92 -7.21
C ALA A 27 -12.37 -31.91 -6.33
N SER A 28 -12.17 -32.94 -5.51
CA SER A 28 -10.98 -33.07 -4.66
C SER A 28 -9.67 -33.25 -5.45
N GLU A 29 -9.76 -33.80 -6.65
CA GLU A 29 -8.65 -33.92 -7.61
C GLU A 29 -8.42 -32.63 -8.41
N GLY A 30 -9.27 -31.61 -8.24
CA GLY A 30 -9.22 -30.34 -8.98
C GLY A 30 -9.91 -30.38 -10.34
N ASP A 31 -10.55 -31.48 -10.71
CA ASP A 31 -11.30 -31.67 -11.98
C ASP A 31 -12.72 -31.11 -11.84
N TYR A 32 -12.80 -29.78 -11.73
CA TYR A 32 -14.07 -29.06 -11.61
C TYR A 32 -14.87 -29.05 -12.91
N GLU A 33 -14.20 -29.19 -14.07
CA GLU A 33 -14.85 -29.24 -15.38
C GLU A 33 -15.77 -30.46 -15.49
N THR A 34 -15.40 -31.57 -14.86
CA THR A 34 -16.23 -32.78 -14.78
C THR A 34 -17.20 -32.75 -13.59
N ALA A 35 -16.74 -32.31 -12.42
CA ALA A 35 -17.52 -32.33 -11.17
C ALA A 35 -18.78 -31.44 -11.24
N MET A 36 -18.63 -30.19 -11.76
CA MET A 36 -19.73 -29.22 -11.79
C MET A 36 -20.93 -29.65 -12.62
N PRO A 37 -20.79 -30.15 -13.90
CA PRO A 37 -21.90 -30.66 -14.64
C PRO A 37 -22.61 -31.83 -13.96
N MET A 38 -21.85 -32.75 -13.33
CA MET A 38 -22.44 -33.88 -12.59
C MET A 38 -23.30 -33.40 -11.43
N LEU A 39 -22.80 -32.46 -10.64
CA LEU A 39 -23.55 -31.90 -9.50
C LEU A 39 -24.77 -31.08 -9.95
N ARG A 40 -24.69 -30.32 -11.06
CA ARG A 40 -25.86 -29.64 -11.64
C ARG A 40 -26.93 -30.61 -12.08
N GLN A 41 -26.56 -31.67 -12.76
CA GLN A 41 -27.53 -32.73 -13.17
C GLN A 41 -28.19 -33.35 -11.92
N MET A 42 -27.42 -33.59 -10.86
CA MET A 42 -27.99 -34.11 -9.61
C MET A 42 -28.96 -33.13 -8.96
N LEU A 43 -28.67 -31.82 -8.97
CA LEU A 43 -29.56 -30.80 -8.41
C LEU A 43 -30.92 -30.73 -9.10
N GLU A 44 -31.02 -31.05 -10.41
CA GLU A 44 -32.30 -31.09 -11.10
C GLU A 44 -33.26 -32.14 -10.50
N THR A 45 -32.72 -33.26 -10.01
CA THR A 45 -33.50 -34.35 -9.45
C THR A 45 -33.54 -34.34 -7.93
N TYR A 46 -32.44 -33.91 -7.27
CA TYR A 46 -32.21 -34.03 -5.81
C TYR A 46 -32.01 -32.66 -5.15
N VAL A 47 -32.78 -31.63 -5.56
CA VAL A 47 -32.67 -30.25 -5.05
C VAL A 47 -32.87 -30.14 -3.52
N ALA A 48 -33.62 -31.07 -2.92
CA ALA A 48 -33.87 -31.12 -1.48
C ALA A 48 -32.80 -31.91 -0.71
N ASP A 49 -31.87 -32.58 -1.39
CA ASP A 49 -30.78 -33.30 -0.74
C ASP A 49 -29.67 -32.34 -0.32
N THR A 50 -29.54 -32.15 0.96
CA THR A 50 -28.52 -31.24 1.53
C THR A 50 -27.09 -31.66 1.21
N ALA A 51 -26.81 -32.94 1.00
CA ALA A 51 -25.47 -33.42 0.66
C ALA A 51 -25.09 -33.02 -0.78
N VAL A 52 -26.04 -33.10 -1.74
CA VAL A 52 -25.85 -32.65 -3.12
C VAL A 52 -25.70 -31.13 -3.16
N VAL A 53 -26.59 -30.40 -2.46
CA VAL A 53 -26.57 -28.94 -2.38
C VAL A 53 -25.24 -28.44 -1.78
N ASN A 54 -24.78 -29.04 -0.70
CA ASN A 54 -23.51 -28.63 -0.07
C ASN A 54 -22.31 -28.95 -0.99
N ALA A 55 -22.26 -30.13 -1.62
CA ALA A 55 -21.18 -30.46 -2.54
C ALA A 55 -21.09 -29.49 -3.73
N TYR A 56 -22.25 -29.07 -4.25
CA TYR A 56 -22.31 -28.06 -5.31
C TYR A 56 -21.83 -26.69 -4.81
N ALA A 57 -22.30 -26.27 -3.63
CA ALA A 57 -21.89 -25.04 -3.00
C ALA A 57 -20.37 -24.96 -2.77
N ASP A 58 -19.78 -26.03 -2.26
CA ASP A 58 -18.33 -26.14 -2.01
C ASP A 58 -17.51 -26.03 -3.31
N CYS A 59 -18.00 -26.66 -4.40
CA CYS A 59 -17.37 -26.56 -5.72
C CYS A 59 -17.42 -25.13 -6.26
N CYS A 60 -18.60 -24.50 -6.21
CA CYS A 60 -18.78 -23.12 -6.65
C CYS A 60 -17.91 -22.16 -5.83
N GLU A 61 -17.86 -22.33 -4.51
CA GLU A 61 -17.02 -21.53 -3.62
C GLU A 61 -15.55 -21.65 -3.99
N THR A 62 -15.05 -22.88 -4.14
CA THR A 62 -13.65 -23.11 -4.48
C THR A 62 -13.26 -22.45 -5.81
N LEU A 63 -14.11 -22.58 -6.82
CA LEU A 63 -13.90 -21.93 -8.11
C LEU A 63 -13.99 -20.41 -7.99
N ALA A 64 -14.97 -19.89 -7.24
CA ALA A 64 -15.11 -18.46 -7.00
C ALA A 64 -13.89 -17.87 -6.30
N MET A 65 -13.34 -18.55 -5.30
CA MET A 65 -12.12 -18.13 -4.60
C MET A 65 -10.90 -18.14 -5.54
N LYS A 66 -10.82 -19.07 -6.48
CA LYS A 66 -9.81 -19.05 -7.55
C LYS A 66 -9.97 -17.83 -8.45
N GLN A 67 -11.19 -17.54 -8.92
CA GLN A 67 -11.48 -16.35 -9.73
C GLN A 67 -11.21 -15.06 -8.96
N LEU A 68 -11.53 -15.01 -7.67
CA LEU A 68 -11.21 -13.87 -6.79
C LEU A 68 -9.70 -13.62 -6.72
N LYS A 69 -8.90 -14.68 -6.58
CA LYS A 69 -7.44 -14.58 -6.57
C LYS A 69 -6.89 -14.05 -7.89
N ASP A 70 -7.53 -14.41 -9.01
CA ASP A 70 -7.18 -13.92 -10.35
C ASP A 70 -7.80 -12.54 -10.65
N LYS A 71 -8.51 -11.93 -9.67
CA LYS A 71 -9.21 -10.64 -9.76
C LYS A 71 -10.35 -10.63 -10.80
N ASN A 72 -10.91 -11.78 -11.13
CA ASN A 72 -12.07 -11.94 -12.00
C ASN A 72 -13.36 -11.89 -11.16
N TYR A 73 -13.66 -10.71 -10.62
CA TYR A 73 -14.74 -10.53 -9.63
C TYR A 73 -16.13 -10.86 -10.17
N ASP A 74 -16.40 -10.56 -11.43
CA ASP A 74 -17.72 -10.80 -12.03
C ASP A 74 -18.02 -12.30 -12.12
N GLU A 75 -17.02 -13.11 -12.51
CA GLU A 75 -17.18 -14.56 -12.59
C GLU A 75 -17.22 -15.18 -11.18
N ALA A 76 -16.42 -14.68 -10.23
CA ALA A 76 -16.49 -15.10 -8.85
C ALA A 76 -17.89 -14.84 -8.26
N MET A 77 -18.45 -13.66 -8.48
CA MET A 77 -19.81 -13.31 -8.03
C MET A 77 -20.87 -14.19 -8.67
N ARG A 78 -20.78 -14.45 -9.98
CA ARG A 78 -21.69 -15.32 -10.69
C ARG A 78 -21.77 -16.73 -10.09
N LEU A 79 -20.60 -17.32 -9.79
CA LEU A 79 -20.51 -18.65 -9.19
C LEU A 79 -21.13 -18.69 -7.78
N ILE A 80 -20.88 -17.67 -6.97
CA ILE A 80 -21.43 -17.56 -5.62
C ILE A 80 -22.95 -17.35 -5.68
N ASP A 81 -23.44 -16.45 -6.53
CA ASP A 81 -24.88 -16.19 -6.67
C ASP A 81 -25.62 -17.40 -7.19
N GLU A 82 -25.03 -18.19 -8.10
CA GLU A 82 -25.58 -19.45 -8.58
C GLU A 82 -25.71 -20.47 -7.43
N ALA A 83 -24.66 -20.63 -6.61
CA ALA A 83 -24.72 -21.55 -5.46
C ALA A 83 -25.71 -21.09 -4.38
N MET A 84 -25.83 -19.78 -4.15
CA MET A 84 -26.76 -19.21 -3.16
C MET A 84 -28.23 -19.38 -3.54
N GLN A 85 -28.58 -19.68 -4.79
CA GLN A 85 -29.95 -20.04 -5.18
C GLN A 85 -30.39 -21.33 -4.49
N TYR A 86 -29.47 -22.26 -4.26
CA TYR A 86 -29.73 -23.55 -3.61
C TYR A 86 -29.42 -23.55 -2.13
N ALA A 87 -28.41 -22.76 -1.70
CA ALA A 87 -27.92 -22.70 -0.33
C ALA A 87 -27.84 -21.25 0.20
N PRO A 88 -28.96 -20.52 0.33
CA PRO A 88 -28.95 -19.07 0.62
C PRO A 88 -28.40 -18.72 1.99
N ASN A 89 -28.42 -19.66 2.95
CA ASN A 89 -27.94 -19.46 4.32
C ASN A 89 -26.58 -20.10 4.59
N ASN A 90 -25.89 -20.58 3.53
CA ASN A 90 -24.56 -21.17 3.67
C ASN A 90 -23.55 -20.08 4.10
N GLN A 91 -22.98 -20.26 5.28
CA GLN A 91 -22.11 -19.24 5.90
C GLN A 91 -20.81 -19.02 5.11
N SER A 92 -20.29 -20.06 4.49
CA SER A 92 -19.08 -19.99 3.65
C SER A 92 -19.33 -19.16 2.39
N LEU A 93 -20.47 -19.38 1.69
CA LEU A 93 -20.86 -18.57 0.54
C LEU A 93 -21.12 -17.10 0.91
N ILE A 94 -21.73 -16.83 2.07
CA ILE A 94 -21.92 -15.46 2.57
C ILE A 94 -20.56 -14.79 2.75
N LEU A 95 -19.61 -15.48 3.40
CA LEU A 95 -18.26 -14.97 3.61
C LEU A 95 -17.56 -14.71 2.26
N SER A 96 -17.59 -15.67 1.36
CA SER A 96 -16.99 -15.56 0.02
C SER A 96 -17.60 -14.42 -0.81
N LYS A 97 -18.91 -14.19 -0.71
CA LYS A 97 -19.59 -13.05 -1.33
C LYS A 97 -19.10 -11.71 -0.80
N ALA A 98 -18.94 -11.60 0.51
CA ALA A 98 -18.39 -10.42 1.14
C ALA A 98 -16.96 -10.14 0.66
N MET A 99 -16.12 -11.18 0.57
CA MET A 99 -14.74 -11.08 0.05
C MET A 99 -14.68 -10.63 -1.42
N VAL A 100 -15.64 -11.02 -2.26
CA VAL A 100 -15.72 -10.51 -3.64
C VAL A 100 -16.02 -9.03 -3.66
N TYR A 101 -16.96 -8.54 -2.84
CA TYR A 101 -17.23 -7.10 -2.72
C TYR A 101 -16.00 -6.32 -2.19
N GLU A 102 -15.24 -6.89 -1.28
CA GLU A 102 -13.96 -6.31 -0.85
C GLU A 102 -12.97 -6.18 -2.02
N GLY A 103 -12.80 -7.26 -2.79
CA GLY A 103 -11.95 -7.22 -3.98
C GLY A 103 -12.37 -6.14 -4.98
N GLN A 104 -13.67 -5.91 -5.13
CA GLN A 104 -14.25 -4.83 -5.94
C GLN A 104 -14.12 -3.44 -5.28
N LYS A 105 -13.61 -3.35 -4.06
CA LYS A 105 -13.56 -2.12 -3.22
C LYS A 105 -14.95 -1.52 -2.96
N ASP A 106 -16.01 -2.35 -2.97
CA ASP A 106 -17.36 -1.96 -2.57
C ASP A 106 -17.55 -2.26 -1.07
N TRP A 107 -16.84 -1.48 -0.26
CA TRP A 107 -16.71 -1.69 1.18
C TRP A 107 -18.07 -1.64 1.91
N ALA A 108 -18.99 -0.80 1.42
CA ALA A 108 -20.31 -0.67 1.99
C ALA A 108 -21.10 -1.97 1.82
N LYS A 109 -21.11 -2.56 0.62
CA LYS A 109 -21.78 -3.84 0.38
C LYS A 109 -21.05 -5.00 1.06
N ALA A 110 -19.72 -4.99 1.07
CA ALA A 110 -18.96 -5.99 1.81
C ALA A 110 -19.42 -6.03 3.29
N MET A 111 -19.44 -4.87 3.97
CA MET A 111 -19.92 -4.75 5.35
C MET A 111 -21.36 -5.23 5.54
N GLU A 112 -22.24 -4.93 4.58
CA GLU A 112 -23.66 -5.35 4.65
C GLU A 112 -23.76 -6.88 4.61
N ILE A 113 -22.99 -7.53 3.73
CA ILE A 113 -22.97 -8.99 3.60
C ILE A 113 -22.28 -9.63 4.81
N TYR A 114 -21.17 -9.07 5.31
CA TYR A 114 -20.51 -9.59 6.50
C TYR A 114 -21.44 -9.62 7.73
N LYS A 115 -22.36 -8.68 7.89
CA LYS A 115 -23.34 -8.70 8.98
C LYS A 115 -24.28 -9.90 8.97
N LEU A 116 -24.41 -10.59 7.83
CA LEU A 116 -25.18 -11.83 7.69
C LEU A 116 -24.38 -13.07 8.13
N TYR A 117 -23.05 -12.96 8.15
CA TYR A 117 -22.17 -14.02 8.63
C TYR A 117 -22.24 -14.16 10.15
N ARG A 118 -22.21 -15.39 10.62
CA ARG A 118 -22.27 -15.75 12.04
C ARG A 118 -20.96 -16.39 12.47
N PRO A 119 -19.97 -15.61 12.91
CA PRO A 119 -18.69 -16.15 13.35
C PRO A 119 -18.85 -17.04 14.59
N SER A 120 -18.00 -18.06 14.70
CA SER A 120 -17.83 -18.80 15.92
C SER A 120 -17.19 -17.93 17.02
N ILE A 121 -17.27 -18.37 18.29
CA ILE A 121 -16.65 -17.63 19.41
C ILE A 121 -15.14 -17.44 19.19
N ALA A 122 -14.46 -18.43 18.62
CA ALA A 122 -13.03 -18.35 18.34
C ALA A 122 -12.69 -17.31 17.24
N GLU A 123 -13.56 -17.12 16.27
CA GLU A 123 -13.38 -16.19 15.15
C GLU A 123 -13.77 -14.76 15.48
N LEU A 124 -14.59 -14.54 16.54
CA LEU A 124 -15.12 -13.22 16.90
C LEU A 124 -14.09 -12.10 16.99
N PRO A 125 -12.89 -12.29 17.60
CA PRO A 125 -11.89 -11.22 17.67
C PRO A 125 -11.38 -10.79 16.29
N ASP A 126 -11.13 -11.75 15.41
CA ASP A 126 -10.62 -11.48 14.05
C ASP A 126 -11.72 -10.90 13.16
N TYR A 127 -12.93 -11.41 13.26
CA TYR A 127 -14.10 -10.88 12.59
C TYR A 127 -14.37 -9.41 12.96
N ASN A 128 -14.36 -9.07 14.24
CA ASN A 128 -14.58 -7.70 14.69
C ASN A 128 -13.47 -6.76 14.20
N ARG A 129 -12.21 -7.23 14.22
CA ARG A 129 -11.07 -6.47 13.70
C ARG A 129 -11.19 -6.23 12.20
N HIS A 130 -11.64 -7.25 11.48
CA HIS A 130 -11.89 -7.15 10.05
C HIS A 130 -13.01 -6.15 9.72
N LEU A 131 -14.13 -6.20 10.46
CA LEU A 131 -15.21 -5.21 10.32
C LEU A 131 -14.75 -3.78 10.60
N GLU A 132 -13.90 -3.54 11.60
CA GLU A 132 -13.32 -2.21 11.85
C GLU A 132 -12.42 -1.75 10.68
N THR A 133 -11.70 -2.66 10.06
CA THR A 133 -10.91 -2.37 8.86
C THR A 133 -11.80 -2.00 7.67
N LEU A 134 -12.86 -2.75 7.42
CA LEU A 134 -13.83 -2.46 6.36
C LEU A 134 -14.54 -1.12 6.59
N LYS A 135 -14.93 -0.86 7.83
CA LYS A 135 -15.57 0.40 8.22
C LYS A 135 -14.69 1.60 7.89
N ARG A 136 -13.38 1.50 8.14
CA ARG A 136 -12.43 2.54 7.76
C ARG A 136 -12.34 2.68 6.24
N HIS A 137 -12.25 1.59 5.50
CA HIS A 137 -12.23 1.65 4.04
C HIS A 137 -13.51 2.23 3.43
N ALA A 138 -14.63 2.15 4.14
CA ALA A 138 -15.88 2.80 3.74
C ALA A 138 -15.91 4.31 4.02
N MET A 139 -14.99 4.82 4.84
CA MET A 139 -14.82 6.25 5.08
C MET A 139 -14.16 6.89 3.86
N LEU A 140 -14.75 7.97 3.37
CA LEU A 140 -14.35 8.57 2.10
C LEU A 140 -13.46 9.80 2.28
N ASN A 141 -13.20 10.19 3.51
CA ASN A 141 -12.38 11.36 3.84
C ASN A 141 -11.29 10.96 4.83
N GLU A 142 -10.14 11.59 4.65
CA GLU A 142 -8.99 11.42 5.52
C GLU A 142 -8.33 12.77 5.76
N VAL A 143 -7.99 13.05 7.00
CA VAL A 143 -7.13 14.17 7.39
C VAL A 143 -5.90 13.59 8.06
N THR A 144 -4.72 13.95 7.57
CA THR A 144 -3.45 13.63 8.21
C THR A 144 -2.79 14.90 8.71
N ILE A 145 -2.37 14.89 9.97
CA ILE A 145 -1.54 15.91 10.59
C ILE A 145 -0.19 15.26 10.85
N ASP A 146 0.84 15.81 10.26
CA ASP A 146 2.20 15.28 10.32
C ASP A 146 3.14 16.35 10.92
N TYR A 147 3.94 15.97 11.90
CA TYR A 147 4.96 16.82 12.48
C TYR A 147 6.32 16.17 12.29
N GLN A 148 7.25 16.93 11.77
CA GLN A 148 8.61 16.50 11.48
C GLN A 148 9.59 17.44 12.15
N SER A 149 10.68 16.87 12.68
CA SER A 149 11.78 17.63 13.26
C SER A 149 13.10 17.02 12.81
N ALA A 150 13.99 17.86 12.31
CA ALA A 150 15.34 17.48 11.92
C ALA A 150 16.34 18.22 12.83
N ARG A 151 17.19 17.46 13.49
CA ARG A 151 18.22 17.99 14.39
C ARG A 151 19.60 17.53 13.93
N PRO A 152 20.50 18.44 13.54
CA PRO A 152 21.90 18.11 13.29
C PRO A 152 22.63 17.76 14.59
N SER A 153 23.59 16.84 14.52
CA SER A 153 24.37 16.41 15.69
C SER A 153 25.46 17.42 16.10
N SER A 154 25.86 18.29 15.19
CA SER A 154 26.98 19.23 15.37
C SER A 154 26.57 20.69 15.48
N ASP A 155 25.26 20.97 15.49
CA ASP A 155 24.73 22.32 15.40
C ASP A 155 23.39 22.39 16.14
N ASP A 156 23.12 23.50 16.83
CA ASP A 156 21.88 23.71 17.58
C ASP A 156 20.68 24.11 16.67
N HIS A 157 20.88 24.17 15.36
CA HIS A 157 19.87 24.59 14.42
C HIS A 157 18.82 23.48 14.17
N ILE A 158 17.68 23.64 14.79
CA ILE A 158 16.54 22.73 14.64
C ILE A 158 15.69 23.19 13.46
N SER A 159 15.29 22.22 12.63
CA SER A 159 14.26 22.42 11.60
C SER A 159 13.01 21.67 12.00
N SER A 160 11.87 22.33 11.92
CA SER A 160 10.56 21.72 12.21
C SER A 160 9.56 22.01 11.11
N MET A 161 8.68 21.06 10.83
CA MET A 161 7.62 21.22 9.86
C MET A 161 6.33 20.60 10.41
N ALA A 162 5.22 21.28 10.18
CA ALA A 162 3.90 20.73 10.31
C ALA A 162 3.25 20.67 8.94
N LEU A 163 2.71 19.51 8.58
CA LEU A 163 1.97 19.29 7.35
C LEU A 163 0.56 18.83 7.70
N VAL A 164 -0.43 19.46 7.10
CA VAL A 164 -1.82 19.03 7.17
C VAL A 164 -2.26 18.66 5.75
N SER A 165 -2.80 17.47 5.58
CA SER A 165 -3.35 17.04 4.30
C SER A 165 -4.78 16.53 4.47
N TYR A 166 -5.59 16.79 3.46
CA TYR A 166 -6.94 16.25 3.32
C TYR A 166 -7.01 15.40 2.05
N THR A 167 -7.52 14.19 2.20
CA THR A 167 -7.73 13.27 1.08
C THR A 167 -9.21 12.94 0.94
N ARG A 168 -9.75 13.15 -0.25
CA ARG A 168 -11.04 12.60 -0.66
C ARG A 168 -10.82 11.30 -1.42
N ILE A 169 -11.35 10.20 -0.87
CA ILE A 169 -11.22 8.86 -1.42
C ILE A 169 -12.46 8.55 -2.26
N GLY A 170 -12.26 8.11 -3.49
CA GLY A 170 -13.31 7.68 -4.40
C GLY A 170 -13.04 6.30 -4.98
N LYS A 171 -13.99 5.72 -5.71
CA LYS A 171 -13.85 4.37 -6.30
C LYS A 171 -12.66 4.24 -7.26
N LYS A 172 -12.43 5.27 -8.08
CA LYS A 172 -11.34 5.29 -9.07
C LYS A 172 -10.39 6.46 -8.89
N ASN A 173 -10.81 7.53 -8.21
CA ASN A 173 -10.04 8.75 -8.07
C ASN A 173 -9.91 9.13 -6.61
N ASN A 174 -8.69 9.37 -6.16
CA ASN A 174 -8.42 10.01 -4.88
C ASN A 174 -7.79 11.39 -5.15
N TYR A 175 -8.17 12.36 -4.36
CA TYR A 175 -7.65 13.73 -4.42
C TYR A 175 -7.10 14.10 -3.05
N THR A 176 -5.83 14.48 -2.99
CA THR A 176 -5.18 14.95 -1.76
C THR A 176 -4.74 16.39 -1.94
N PHE A 177 -5.01 17.21 -0.92
CA PHE A 177 -4.52 18.58 -0.82
C PHE A 177 -3.70 18.70 0.45
N GLY A 178 -2.51 19.26 0.36
CA GLY A 178 -1.59 19.43 1.46
C GLY A 178 -1.16 20.87 1.65
N PHE A 179 -1.06 21.29 2.91
CA PHE A 179 -0.45 22.53 3.35
C PHE A 179 0.64 22.24 4.37
N GLY A 180 1.84 22.71 4.12
CA GLY A 180 2.98 22.59 5.00
C GLY A 180 3.47 23.96 5.49
N TYR A 181 3.80 24.04 6.77
CA TYR A 181 4.48 25.16 7.38
C TYR A 181 5.76 24.69 8.05
N ALA A 182 6.86 25.34 7.73
CA ALA A 182 8.16 25.02 8.25
C ALA A 182 8.81 26.19 8.98
N ALA A 183 9.52 25.88 10.02
CA ALA A 183 10.39 26.81 10.74
C ALA A 183 11.79 26.20 10.87
N ARG A 184 12.81 27.00 10.58
CA ARG A 184 14.21 26.60 10.61
C ARG A 184 15.02 27.67 11.30
N ASP A 185 15.84 27.28 12.28
CA ASP A 185 16.83 28.16 12.89
C ASP A 185 17.95 28.43 11.89
N GLY A 186 18.52 29.63 11.93
CA GLY A 186 19.62 30.05 11.07
C GLY A 186 19.51 31.48 10.60
N SER A 187 20.40 31.93 9.73
CA SER A 187 20.37 33.25 9.16
C SER A 187 19.34 33.42 8.07
N VAL A 188 18.44 34.38 8.19
CA VAL A 188 17.45 34.72 7.16
C VAL A 188 18.05 35.34 5.91
N GLN A 189 19.29 35.82 5.96
CA GLN A 189 19.98 36.49 4.86
C GLN A 189 21.09 35.63 4.25
N SER A 190 21.31 34.40 4.74
CA SER A 190 22.35 33.54 4.21
C SER A 190 21.99 33.09 2.78
N THR A 191 22.98 33.13 1.92
CA THR A 191 22.91 32.51 0.58
C THR A 191 23.21 31.02 0.65
N ASN A 192 23.78 30.55 1.77
CA ASN A 192 24.05 29.15 2.01
C ASN A 192 22.77 28.41 2.44
N PRO A 193 22.25 27.41 1.70
CA PRO A 193 21.06 26.67 2.08
C PRO A 193 21.13 26.02 3.47
N ASP A 194 22.33 25.63 3.92
CA ASP A 194 22.55 25.01 5.24
C ASP A 194 22.38 26.01 6.40
N GLU A 195 22.60 27.28 6.15
CA GLU A 195 22.52 28.37 7.11
C GLU A 195 21.23 29.19 7.00
N LEU A 196 20.44 28.96 5.96
CA LEU A 196 19.21 29.68 5.71
C LEU A 196 18.17 29.35 6.78
N GLY A 197 17.80 30.35 7.56
CA GLY A 197 16.76 30.26 8.59
C GLY A 197 15.47 30.99 8.21
N GLY A 198 14.49 30.93 9.11
CA GLY A 198 13.21 31.58 9.01
C GLY A 198 12.04 30.61 8.77
N THR A 199 10.99 31.06 8.11
CA THR A 199 9.78 30.28 7.88
C THR A 199 9.52 30.04 6.39
N GLY A 200 8.93 28.90 6.09
CA GLY A 200 8.55 28.52 4.73
C GLY A 200 7.17 27.87 4.70
N VAL A 201 6.52 27.96 3.56
CA VAL A 201 5.22 27.29 3.30
C VAL A 201 5.29 26.51 2.02
N GLN A 202 4.53 25.41 1.98
CA GLN A 202 4.30 24.63 0.76
C GLN A 202 2.83 24.27 0.60
N LEU A 203 2.41 24.20 -0.65
CA LEU A 203 1.11 23.71 -1.08
C LEU A 203 1.34 22.52 -2.00
N SER A 204 0.54 21.49 -1.85
CA SER A 204 0.60 20.32 -2.73
C SER A 204 -0.79 19.84 -3.09
N GLY A 205 -0.89 19.23 -4.27
CA GLY A 205 -2.06 18.50 -4.72
C GLY A 205 -1.62 17.19 -5.33
N GLU A 206 -2.38 16.14 -5.07
CA GLU A 206 -2.20 14.82 -5.67
C GLU A 206 -3.52 14.33 -6.23
N TRP A 207 -3.48 13.80 -7.44
CA TRP A 207 -4.56 13.05 -8.05
C TRP A 207 -4.08 11.65 -8.34
N GLN A 208 -4.75 10.67 -7.71
CA GLN A 208 -4.53 9.25 -7.95
C GLN A 208 -5.70 8.70 -8.77
N HIS A 209 -5.40 7.95 -9.82
CA HIS A 209 -6.38 7.31 -10.68
C HIS A 209 -6.11 5.81 -10.81
N ALA A 210 -7.13 4.99 -10.50
CA ALA A 210 -7.13 3.55 -10.74
C ALA A 210 -7.77 3.26 -12.11
N TRP A 211 -6.94 2.93 -13.11
CA TRP A 211 -7.39 2.57 -14.46
C TRP A 211 -8.14 1.25 -14.48
N ASN A 212 -7.63 0.32 -13.69
CA ASN A 212 -8.22 -1.01 -13.47
C ASN A 212 -7.74 -1.55 -12.11
N ASN A 213 -8.04 -2.81 -11.84
CA ASN A 213 -7.69 -3.45 -10.56
C ASN A 213 -6.17 -3.65 -10.35
N ARG A 214 -5.35 -3.40 -11.36
CA ARG A 214 -3.89 -3.63 -11.31
C ARG A 214 -3.06 -2.38 -11.56
N LEU A 215 -3.58 -1.43 -12.32
CA LEU A 215 -2.84 -0.24 -12.73
C LEU A 215 -3.39 1.00 -12.05
N THR A 216 -2.53 1.69 -11.33
CA THR A 216 -2.81 2.98 -10.68
C THR A 216 -1.76 4.00 -11.09
N THR A 217 -2.17 5.24 -11.32
CA THR A 217 -1.27 6.36 -11.59
C THR A 217 -1.54 7.50 -10.61
N ASN A 218 -0.47 8.21 -10.24
CA ASN A 218 -0.52 9.39 -9.37
C ASN A 218 0.13 10.56 -10.10
N LEU A 219 -0.57 11.69 -10.14
CA LEU A 219 -0.05 12.99 -10.57
C LEU A 219 0.06 13.87 -9.34
N ILE A 220 1.25 14.38 -9.06
CA ILE A 220 1.54 15.22 -7.91
C ILE A 220 2.03 16.57 -8.44
N ALA A 221 1.52 17.67 -7.89
CA ALA A 221 2.01 19.01 -8.13
C ALA A 221 2.17 19.74 -6.80
N GLY A 222 3.21 20.56 -6.69
CA GLY A 222 3.49 21.34 -5.48
C GLY A 222 4.13 22.67 -5.81
N TRP A 223 3.87 23.62 -4.95
CA TRP A 223 4.49 24.93 -4.94
C TRP A 223 4.92 25.28 -3.52
N ALA A 224 6.10 25.90 -3.40
CA ALA A 224 6.59 26.34 -2.11
C ALA A 224 7.44 27.62 -2.23
N ASN A 225 7.65 28.25 -1.08
CA ASN A 225 8.69 29.23 -0.89
C ASN A 225 9.76 28.65 0.03
N LYS A 226 10.97 29.18 0.05
CA LYS A 226 12.10 28.80 0.93
C LYS A 226 12.16 27.31 1.29
N PHE A 227 13.32 26.74 1.50
CA PHE A 227 13.67 25.40 1.94
C PHE A 227 13.18 24.25 1.04
N PHE A 228 11.98 24.35 0.46
CA PHE A 228 11.35 23.33 -0.34
C PHE A 228 11.56 23.56 -1.83
N PRO A 229 11.35 22.55 -2.68
CA PRO A 229 11.28 22.77 -4.12
C PRO A 229 10.21 23.81 -4.46
N ARG A 230 10.60 24.88 -5.15
CA ARG A 230 9.68 25.95 -5.59
C ARG A 230 8.53 25.44 -6.43
N LEU A 231 8.86 24.51 -7.31
CA LEU A 231 7.91 23.74 -8.10
C LEU A 231 8.27 22.27 -8.00
N ARG A 232 7.25 21.47 -7.88
CA ARG A 232 7.32 20.01 -7.89
C ARG A 232 6.25 19.47 -8.81
N ALA A 233 6.62 18.57 -9.71
CA ALA A 233 5.70 17.82 -10.54
C ALA A 233 6.17 16.36 -10.61
N GLU A 234 5.27 15.40 -10.38
CA GLU A 234 5.59 13.99 -10.44
C GLU A 234 4.46 13.21 -11.10
N LEU A 235 4.82 12.28 -11.95
CA LEU A 235 3.93 11.26 -12.49
C LEU A 235 4.47 9.90 -12.05
N LYS A 236 3.68 9.15 -11.29
CA LYS A 236 4.03 7.82 -10.80
C LYS A 236 3.00 6.80 -11.28
N GLY A 237 3.46 5.61 -11.58
CA GLY A 237 2.62 4.46 -11.91
C GLY A 237 2.98 3.28 -11.04
N SER A 238 1.98 2.49 -10.67
CA SER A 238 2.15 1.21 -9.99
C SER A 238 1.31 0.14 -10.69
N TYR A 239 1.91 -1.02 -10.89
CA TYR A 239 1.28 -2.15 -11.52
C TYR A 239 1.39 -3.40 -10.64
N GLU A 240 0.23 -3.93 -10.23
CA GLU A 240 0.15 -5.15 -9.45
C GLU A 240 0.30 -6.38 -10.36
N MET A 241 1.34 -7.16 -10.10
CA MET A 241 1.70 -8.38 -10.81
C MET A 241 1.21 -9.62 -10.04
N PRO A 242 1.13 -10.79 -10.71
CA PRO A 242 0.87 -12.06 -10.01
C PRO A 242 1.86 -12.32 -8.86
N LYS A 243 1.43 -13.13 -7.90
CA LYS A 243 2.22 -13.52 -6.73
C LYS A 243 2.60 -12.35 -5.83
N ASP A 244 1.69 -11.37 -5.68
CA ASP A 244 1.79 -10.25 -4.74
C ASP A 244 3.03 -9.35 -4.94
N TRP A 245 3.48 -9.23 -6.17
CA TRP A 245 4.47 -8.25 -6.57
C TRP A 245 3.80 -6.97 -7.06
N THR A 246 4.39 -5.83 -6.77
CA THR A 246 4.01 -4.53 -7.34
C THR A 246 5.24 -3.88 -7.95
N ALA A 247 5.21 -3.59 -9.24
CA ALA A 247 6.21 -2.78 -9.92
C ALA A 247 5.81 -1.30 -9.87
N LYS A 248 6.79 -0.42 -9.72
CA LYS A 248 6.59 1.03 -9.66
C LYS A 248 7.55 1.73 -10.61
N ALA A 249 7.06 2.76 -11.29
CA ALA A 249 7.90 3.64 -12.10
C ALA A 249 7.37 5.07 -12.01
N GLY A 250 8.24 6.07 -12.13
CA GLY A 250 7.81 7.47 -12.07
C GLY A 250 8.83 8.43 -12.64
N LEU A 251 8.32 9.54 -13.13
CA LEU A 251 9.09 10.70 -13.55
C LEU A 251 8.82 11.86 -12.61
N SER A 252 9.82 12.64 -12.33
CA SER A 252 9.70 13.79 -11.45
C SER A 252 10.50 14.98 -11.94
N TYR A 253 9.98 16.15 -11.67
CA TYR A 253 10.65 17.44 -11.89
C TYR A 253 10.59 18.27 -10.60
N ARG A 254 11.69 18.88 -10.24
CA ARG A 254 11.79 19.80 -9.11
C ARG A 254 12.62 21.01 -9.50
N LEU A 255 12.13 22.18 -9.12
CA LEU A 255 12.88 23.42 -9.19
C LEU A 255 13.38 23.74 -7.79
N ILE A 256 14.68 23.59 -7.55
CA ILE A 256 15.31 23.69 -6.22
C ILE A 256 16.27 24.87 -6.17
N GLY A 257 16.74 25.17 -4.95
CA GLY A 257 17.63 26.30 -4.67
C GLY A 257 16.88 27.54 -4.22
N ASN A 258 17.54 28.43 -3.51
CA ASN A 258 16.94 29.64 -2.94
C ASN A 258 16.41 30.60 -4.00
N ASP A 259 17.07 30.67 -5.14
CA ASP A 259 16.73 31.48 -6.30
C ASP A 259 15.90 30.71 -7.35
N ALA A 260 15.58 29.43 -7.07
CA ALA A 260 14.91 28.54 -8.01
C ALA A 260 15.66 28.36 -9.35
N SER A 261 16.99 28.43 -9.34
CA SER A 261 17.81 28.35 -10.55
C SER A 261 18.18 26.92 -10.96
N THR A 262 17.96 25.94 -10.08
CA THR A 262 18.39 24.56 -10.29
C THR A 262 17.21 23.65 -10.56
N SER A 263 17.23 22.98 -11.71
CA SER A 263 16.24 21.98 -12.11
C SER A 263 16.77 20.57 -11.82
N LEU A 264 15.95 19.74 -11.20
CA LEU A 264 16.21 18.34 -10.92
C LEU A 264 15.16 17.48 -11.61
N ILE A 265 15.59 16.65 -12.53
CA ILE A 265 14.74 15.68 -13.23
C ILE A 265 15.06 14.30 -12.66
N GLY A 266 14.04 13.52 -12.33
CA GLY A 266 14.20 12.21 -11.73
C GLY A 266 13.41 11.11 -12.44
N LEU A 267 14.04 9.93 -12.55
CA LEU A 267 13.40 8.67 -12.87
C LEU A 267 13.44 7.79 -11.62
N GLY A 268 12.27 7.37 -11.16
CA GLY A 268 12.11 6.42 -10.07
C GLY A 268 11.70 5.06 -10.60
N LEU A 269 12.32 4.00 -10.08
CA LEU A 269 11.95 2.60 -10.34
C LEU A 269 11.85 1.88 -9.01
N GLY A 270 10.85 1.03 -8.82
CA GLY A 270 10.69 0.32 -7.57
C GLY A 270 9.94 -0.98 -7.72
N ALA A 271 10.06 -1.82 -6.70
CA ALA A 271 9.30 -3.04 -6.57
C ALA A 271 8.93 -3.28 -5.11
N THR A 272 7.77 -3.86 -4.89
CA THR A 272 7.33 -4.30 -3.55
C THR A 272 6.85 -5.73 -3.65
N LYS A 273 7.21 -6.55 -2.67
CA LYS A 273 6.70 -7.90 -2.46
C LYS A 273 5.92 -7.93 -1.16
N GLU A 274 4.65 -8.29 -1.24
CA GLU A 274 3.83 -8.56 -0.07
C GLU A 274 3.92 -10.04 0.30
N LEU A 275 4.03 -10.31 1.60
CA LEU A 275 4.00 -11.62 2.22
C LEU A 275 2.94 -11.56 3.33
N GLU A 276 2.51 -12.71 3.88
CA GLU A 276 1.42 -12.74 4.88
C GLU A 276 1.59 -11.73 6.03
N ARG A 277 2.79 -11.65 6.59
CA ARG A 277 3.11 -10.76 7.74
C ARG A 277 4.25 -9.80 7.49
N PHE A 278 4.77 -9.79 6.27
CA PHE A 278 5.90 -8.94 5.91
C PHE A 278 5.67 -8.28 4.55
N SER A 279 6.25 -7.11 4.38
CA SER A 279 6.35 -6.45 3.08
C SER A 279 7.78 -5.99 2.88
N LEU A 280 8.33 -6.20 1.70
CA LEU A 280 9.66 -5.74 1.33
C LEU A 280 9.56 -4.87 0.09
N GLY A 281 9.96 -3.62 0.21
CA GLY A 281 10.01 -2.64 -0.88
C GLY A 281 11.42 -2.21 -1.20
N THR A 282 11.68 -1.92 -2.46
CA THR A 282 12.93 -1.32 -2.94
C THR A 282 12.60 -0.21 -3.93
N ASP A 283 13.32 0.91 -3.85
CA ASP A 283 13.21 2.00 -4.81
C ASP A 283 14.60 2.46 -5.25
N LEU A 284 14.75 2.79 -6.53
CA LEU A 284 15.94 3.35 -7.16
C LEU A 284 15.57 4.67 -7.82
N HIS A 285 16.26 5.73 -7.47
CA HIS A 285 16.09 7.05 -8.05
C HIS A 285 17.34 7.46 -8.83
N LEU A 286 17.14 7.78 -10.09
CA LEU A 286 18.16 8.34 -10.98
C LEU A 286 17.81 9.81 -11.20
N LEU A 287 18.71 10.71 -10.86
CA LEU A 287 18.46 12.15 -10.86
C LEU A 287 19.45 12.85 -11.77
N ALA A 288 18.96 13.73 -12.62
CA ALA A 288 19.76 14.63 -13.46
C ALA A 288 19.51 16.07 -13.02
N MET A 289 20.60 16.83 -12.85
CA MET A 289 20.55 18.22 -12.42
C MET A 289 21.02 19.17 -13.51
N SER A 290 20.36 20.30 -13.66
CA SER A 290 20.72 21.36 -14.61
C SER A 290 20.56 22.72 -13.96
N GLY A 291 21.51 23.63 -14.19
CA GLY A 291 21.55 24.96 -13.58
C GLY A 291 22.14 24.95 -12.16
N GLY A 292 22.04 26.07 -11.46
CA GLY A 292 22.48 26.21 -10.07
C GLY A 292 23.91 26.74 -9.90
N ASP A 293 24.24 27.14 -8.69
CA ASP A 293 25.58 27.53 -8.32
C ASP A 293 26.48 26.30 -8.22
N THR A 294 27.58 26.30 -8.97
CA THR A 294 28.54 25.18 -9.07
C THR A 294 29.21 24.85 -7.74
N ASN A 295 29.15 25.73 -6.73
CA ASN A 295 29.74 25.50 -5.42
C ASN A 295 28.96 24.48 -4.57
N TYR A 296 27.64 24.30 -4.82
CA TYR A 296 26.80 23.37 -4.06
C TYR A 296 26.55 22.05 -4.77
N PHE A 297 26.54 22.04 -6.08
CA PHE A 297 26.09 20.92 -6.89
C PHE A 297 27.18 20.52 -7.88
N ARG A 298 28.17 19.75 -7.41
CA ARG A 298 29.19 19.17 -8.30
C ARG A 298 28.69 17.88 -8.93
N GLY A 299 28.54 17.86 -10.23
CA GLY A 299 28.09 16.71 -11.02
C GLY A 299 26.65 16.87 -11.50
N ASN A 300 26.34 16.23 -12.61
CA ASN A 300 25.06 16.38 -13.29
C ASN A 300 24.13 15.17 -13.11
N PHE A 301 24.64 14.06 -12.55
CA PHE A 301 23.91 12.81 -12.43
C PHE A 301 24.09 12.17 -11.05
N PHE A 302 22.98 11.79 -10.44
CA PHE A 302 22.95 11.26 -9.08
C PHE A 302 22.06 10.03 -8.98
N VAL A 303 22.35 9.19 -8.02
CA VAL A 303 21.65 7.94 -7.76
C VAL A 303 21.38 7.81 -6.26
N ASN A 304 20.18 7.36 -5.90
CA ASN A 304 19.85 6.91 -4.56
C ASN A 304 19.04 5.61 -4.64
N GLY A 305 19.44 4.62 -3.85
CA GLY A 305 18.72 3.37 -3.66
C GLY A 305 18.19 3.28 -2.23
N SER A 306 16.95 2.82 -2.06
CA SER A 306 16.34 2.63 -0.75
C SER A 306 15.64 1.28 -0.64
N VAL A 307 15.53 0.80 0.59
CA VAL A 307 14.79 -0.40 0.96
C VAL A 307 13.91 -0.10 2.16
N ILE A 308 12.75 -0.74 2.20
CA ILE A 308 11.84 -0.71 3.34
C ILE A 308 11.34 -2.13 3.62
N ALA A 309 11.42 -2.54 4.88
CA ALA A 309 10.85 -3.79 5.36
C ALA A 309 9.78 -3.47 6.39
N LYS A 310 8.58 -4.02 6.21
CA LYS A 310 7.46 -3.89 7.15
C LYS A 310 7.13 -5.22 7.78
N CYS A 311 6.73 -5.21 9.04
CA CYS A 311 6.24 -6.37 9.79
C CYS A 311 4.88 -6.04 10.37
N TYR A 312 3.88 -6.89 10.10
CA TYR A 312 2.52 -6.82 10.60
C TYR A 312 2.33 -7.83 11.73
N PRO A 313 2.56 -7.44 13.01
CA PRO A 313 2.55 -8.36 14.15
C PRO A 313 1.17 -8.96 14.41
N ILE A 314 0.11 -8.27 13.98
CA ILE A 314 -1.27 -8.69 14.17
C ILE A 314 -1.90 -8.91 12.79
N GLU A 315 -2.28 -10.14 12.50
CA GLU A 315 -2.94 -10.50 11.26
C GLU A 315 -4.27 -9.75 11.08
N GLY A 316 -4.53 -9.28 9.85
CA GLY A 316 -5.71 -8.45 9.53
C GLY A 316 -5.70 -7.05 10.13
N SER A 317 -4.68 -6.66 10.89
CA SER A 317 -4.49 -5.29 11.38
C SER A 317 -3.57 -4.50 10.46
N ARG A 318 -3.81 -3.18 10.35
CA ARG A 318 -2.90 -2.26 9.68
C ARG A 318 -1.74 -1.78 10.56
N THR A 319 -1.79 -2.11 11.84
CA THR A 319 -0.68 -1.88 12.77
C THR A 319 0.57 -2.59 12.26
N HIS A 320 1.64 -1.83 12.04
CA HIS A 320 2.90 -2.40 11.58
C HIS A 320 4.10 -1.64 12.09
N LEU A 321 5.20 -2.34 12.18
CA LEU A 321 6.53 -1.77 12.38
C LEU A 321 7.28 -1.79 11.06
N TYR A 322 8.18 -0.86 10.85
CA TYR A 322 9.03 -0.85 9.66
C TYR A 322 10.45 -0.42 9.95
N ALA A 323 11.36 -0.94 9.14
CA ALA A 323 12.72 -0.48 9.04
C ALA A 323 12.99 0.01 7.62
N THR A 324 13.72 1.11 7.48
CA THR A 324 14.09 1.67 6.19
C THR A 324 15.57 1.97 6.14
N GLY A 325 16.15 1.90 4.95
CA GLY A 325 17.52 2.31 4.71
C GLY A 325 17.70 2.83 3.31
N SER A 326 18.55 3.82 3.13
CA SER A 326 18.93 4.30 1.80
C SER A 326 20.41 4.62 1.71
N VAL A 327 20.93 4.57 0.49
CA VAL A 327 22.31 4.91 0.17
C VAL A 327 22.41 5.47 -1.24
N GLY A 328 23.23 6.49 -1.42
CA GLY A 328 23.47 7.07 -2.73
C GLY A 328 24.39 8.27 -2.72
N ASN A 329 24.68 8.83 -3.90
CA ASN A 329 25.35 10.13 -4.02
C ASN A 329 24.35 11.29 -4.14
N ALA A 330 23.06 11.00 -4.01
CA ALA A 330 21.96 11.92 -3.78
C ALA A 330 21.31 11.63 -2.43
N PRO A 331 20.66 12.62 -1.80
CA PRO A 331 19.74 12.40 -0.72
C PRO A 331 18.57 11.51 -1.16
N GLU A 332 17.92 10.90 -0.20
CA GLU A 332 16.64 10.24 -0.44
C GLU A 332 15.58 11.28 -0.86
N ILE A 333 14.70 10.92 -1.78
CA ILE A 333 13.76 11.87 -2.42
C ILE A 333 12.86 12.57 -1.41
N SER A 334 12.42 11.89 -0.36
CA SER A 334 11.57 12.48 0.66
C SER A 334 12.29 13.61 1.42
N LEU A 335 13.61 13.54 1.56
CA LEU A 335 14.41 14.57 2.20
C LEU A 335 14.59 15.80 1.31
N ILE A 336 14.61 15.62 -0.03
CA ILE A 336 14.66 16.75 -0.97
C ILE A 336 13.35 17.56 -0.90
N ASP A 337 12.24 16.88 -0.65
CA ASP A 337 10.91 17.50 -0.60
C ASP A 337 10.56 18.08 0.79
N ASN A 338 11.42 17.84 1.78
CA ASN A 338 11.22 18.22 3.18
C ASN A 338 12.28 19.24 3.68
N LEU A 339 12.35 19.39 5.00
CA LEU A 339 13.14 20.40 5.69
C LEU A 339 14.66 20.19 5.71
N MET A 340 15.16 19.03 5.31
CA MET A 340 16.56 18.72 5.48
C MET A 340 17.46 19.52 4.55
N PRO A 341 18.57 20.10 5.04
CA PRO A 341 19.62 20.56 4.15
C PRO A 341 20.19 19.38 3.39
N VAL A 342 20.02 19.38 2.09
CA VAL A 342 20.44 18.26 1.23
C VAL A 342 21.69 18.61 0.46
N LYS A 343 22.64 17.66 0.40
CA LYS A 343 23.85 17.78 -0.41
C LYS A 343 23.94 16.66 -1.42
N PHE A 344 24.21 17.05 -2.64
CA PHE A 344 24.42 16.14 -3.76
C PHE A 344 25.91 15.87 -3.96
N ASN A 345 26.21 14.81 -4.71
CA ASN A 345 27.57 14.37 -5.03
C ASN A 345 28.40 14.00 -3.79
N GLN A 346 27.75 13.52 -2.74
CA GLN A 346 28.38 13.02 -1.52
C GLN A 346 27.70 11.72 -1.11
N LEU A 347 28.39 10.86 -0.36
CA LEU A 347 27.75 9.66 0.16
C LEU A 347 26.72 10.06 1.20
N ASN A 348 25.48 9.76 0.89
CA ASN A 348 24.31 9.90 1.75
C ASN A 348 23.86 8.52 2.20
N THR A 349 23.72 8.30 3.48
CA THR A 349 23.22 7.04 4.05
C THR A 349 22.15 7.35 5.07
N MET A 350 21.04 6.62 5.04
CA MET A 350 19.97 6.75 6.01
C MET A 350 19.60 5.38 6.57
N LEU A 351 19.34 5.34 7.86
CA LEU A 351 18.73 4.20 8.56
C LEU A 351 17.58 4.73 9.40
N GLY A 352 16.44 4.06 9.33
CA GLY A 352 15.24 4.48 10.05
C GLY A 352 14.43 3.32 10.59
N LEU A 353 13.73 3.60 11.67
CA LEU A 353 12.75 2.71 12.29
C LEU A 353 11.48 3.50 12.56
N GLY A 354 10.35 2.85 12.41
CA GLY A 354 9.07 3.48 12.71
C GLY A 354 7.96 2.45 12.86
N GLY A 355 6.77 2.95 13.14
CA GLY A 355 5.59 2.13 13.23
C GLY A 355 4.33 2.95 13.09
N ILE A 356 3.27 2.26 12.69
CA ILE A 356 1.90 2.79 12.65
C ILE A 356 1.06 1.92 13.58
N TYR A 357 0.34 2.56 14.48
CA TYR A 357 -0.61 1.93 15.38
C TYR A 357 -2.03 2.36 15.05
N THR A 358 -2.87 1.39 14.71
CA THR A 358 -4.30 1.60 14.45
C THR A 358 -5.05 1.55 15.78
N VAL A 359 -5.52 2.71 16.25
CA VAL A 359 -6.29 2.82 17.49
C VAL A 359 -7.69 2.22 17.29
N ASN A 360 -8.34 2.58 16.19
CA ASN A 360 -9.67 2.09 15.78
C ASN A 360 -9.87 2.36 14.27
N SER A 361 -11.08 2.17 13.75
CA SER A 361 -11.40 2.43 12.34
C SER A 361 -11.19 3.89 11.91
N MET A 362 -11.22 4.84 12.85
CA MET A 362 -11.12 6.27 12.55
C MET A 362 -9.72 6.84 12.74
N ILE A 363 -8.89 6.28 13.62
CA ILE A 363 -7.64 6.93 14.07
C ILE A 363 -6.45 6.00 13.91
N GLU A 364 -5.42 6.51 13.25
CA GLU A 364 -4.09 5.91 13.17
C GLU A 364 -3.05 6.88 13.73
N LEU A 365 -2.09 6.35 14.46
CA LEU A 365 -0.95 7.07 15.02
C LEU A 365 0.33 6.52 14.43
N GLY A 366 1.21 7.38 13.95
CA GLY A 366 2.52 6.98 13.43
C GLY A 366 3.64 7.69 14.12
N LEU A 367 4.73 6.97 14.34
CA LEU A 367 5.97 7.50 14.87
C LEU A 367 7.15 6.88 14.16
N SER A 368 8.14 7.70 13.79
CA SER A 368 9.40 7.21 13.25
C SER A 368 10.60 8.06 13.64
N GLY A 369 11.76 7.42 13.67
CA GLY A 369 13.05 8.07 13.79
C GLY A 369 13.98 7.60 12.68
N GLN A 370 14.71 8.53 12.07
CA GLN A 370 15.68 8.24 11.03
C GLN A 370 17.00 8.91 11.38
N TRP A 371 18.07 8.15 11.28
CA TRP A 371 19.42 8.65 11.37
C TRP A 371 19.98 8.79 9.97
N TYR A 372 20.40 10.00 9.65
CA TYR A 372 20.90 10.38 8.36
C TYR A 372 22.35 10.83 8.45
N LEU A 373 23.22 10.20 7.65
CA LEU A 373 24.64 10.51 7.58
C LEU A 373 24.98 11.07 6.20
N MET A 374 25.48 12.29 6.17
CA MET A 374 26.09 12.90 4.98
C MET A 374 27.61 12.96 5.14
N SER A 375 28.32 12.36 4.20
CA SER A 375 29.77 12.44 4.15
C SER A 375 30.19 13.72 3.43
N VAL A 376 30.72 14.68 4.19
CA VAL A 376 31.19 15.97 3.63
C VAL A 376 32.66 15.88 3.32
N LYS A 377 33.03 15.83 2.04
CA LYS A 377 34.42 16.02 1.59
C LYS A 377 34.76 17.50 1.71
N LYS A 378 35.57 17.87 2.71
CA LYS A 378 36.26 19.16 2.70
C LYS A 378 37.56 19.04 1.89
N GLU A 379 37.90 20.06 1.13
CA GLU A 379 39.16 20.16 0.38
C GLU A 379 40.39 20.32 1.34
N THR A 380 40.20 20.47 2.62
CA THR A 380 41.23 20.57 3.66
C THR A 380 40.93 19.63 4.82
N GLU A 381 41.72 18.61 4.95
CA GLU A 381 42.08 17.70 6.08
C GLU A 381 41.06 17.21 7.12
N ASN A 382 39.83 17.70 7.22
CA ASN A 382 38.84 17.16 8.13
C ASN A 382 37.57 16.72 7.42
N ASN A 383 37.39 15.41 7.28
CA ASN A 383 36.12 14.78 6.93
C ASN A 383 35.10 15.05 8.06
N ASN A 384 34.39 16.13 8.01
CA ASN A 384 33.27 16.37 8.91
C ASN A 384 32.01 15.71 8.35
N ASN A 385 31.79 14.46 8.76
CA ASN A 385 30.50 13.82 8.54
C ASN A 385 29.42 14.58 9.32
N LYS A 386 28.36 15.02 8.63
CA LYS A 386 27.20 15.62 9.29
C LYS A 386 26.16 14.52 9.53
N ASN A 387 25.77 14.38 10.78
CA ASN A 387 24.69 13.48 11.22
C ASN A 387 23.45 14.30 11.50
N TYR A 388 22.30 13.77 11.11
CA TYR A 388 21.00 14.33 11.45
C TYR A 388 20.13 13.25 12.06
N LEU A 389 19.44 13.61 13.12
CA LEU A 389 18.33 12.84 13.65
C LEU A 389 17.04 13.47 13.12
N TYR A 390 16.28 12.70 12.38
CA TYR A 390 15.00 13.08 11.85
C TYR A 390 13.90 12.33 12.60
N LEU A 391 12.98 13.06 13.20
CA LEU A 391 11.84 12.50 13.92
C LEU A 391 10.55 12.90 13.21
N ASN A 392 9.64 11.95 13.11
CA ASN A 392 8.33 12.18 12.51
C ASN A 392 7.25 11.58 13.42
N ALA A 393 6.18 12.33 13.62
CA ALA A 393 4.97 11.86 14.28
C ALA A 393 3.77 12.31 13.47
N HIS A 394 2.83 11.42 13.22
CA HIS A 394 1.61 11.77 12.52
C HIS A 394 0.36 11.13 13.12
N VAL A 395 -0.75 11.80 12.91
CA VAL A 395 -2.09 11.33 13.24
C VAL A 395 -2.92 11.37 11.97
N THR A 396 -3.56 10.26 11.63
CA THR A 396 -4.50 10.17 10.51
C THR A 396 -5.90 9.91 11.05
N ILE A 397 -6.87 10.71 10.61
CA ILE A 397 -8.27 10.64 11.00
C ILE A 397 -9.09 10.35 9.74
N HIS A 398 -9.85 9.25 9.78
CA HIS A 398 -10.75 8.81 8.70
C HIS A 398 -12.22 9.12 9.09
N PHE A 399 -13.05 9.55 8.13
CA PHE A 399 -14.48 9.87 8.36
C PHE A 399 -15.31 9.88 7.07
#